data_75a8ca642d25df62d10891c3899c9ae5
#
_entry.id   75a8ca642d25df62d10891c3899c9ae5
#
_cell.length_a   1.000
_cell.length_b   1.000
_cell.length_c   1.000
_cell.angle_alpha   90.00
_cell.angle_beta   90.00
_cell.angle_gamma   90.00
#
_symmetry.space_group_name_H-M   'P 1'
#
loop_
_entity.id
_entity.type
_entity.pdbx_description
1 polymer ?
#
loop_
_entity_poly.entity_id
_entity_poly.type
_entity_poly.pdbx_seq_one_letter_code
_entity_poly.pdbx_strand_id
1 'polypeptide(L)'
;MKKIAILGAGSWGTALAMVLAENQHEARLWGNNEAQIKEINERHTNEHFLPGVFLDPSIRGYLDLAEAVKDVDAILFVLPTKAIRIVAKQLNDLLKNKPMIIHASKGLEQETYKRISEILAEELDRDRYEDIVVLS
;
A
#
# COMPACT_ATOMS: atom_id res chain seq x y z
N MET A 1 -18.53 0.76 2.71
CA MET A 1 -17.37 0.28 1.94
C MET A 1 -16.32 1.39 1.83
N LYS A 2 -15.06 1.05 2.04
CA LYS A 2 -13.95 1.95 1.86
C LYS A 2 -13.07 1.48 0.71
N LYS A 3 -12.38 2.41 0.06
CA LYS A 3 -11.39 2.12 -0.98
C LYS A 3 -10.01 2.29 -0.36
N ILE A 4 -9.21 1.24 -0.38
CA ILE A 4 -7.92 1.24 0.30
C ILE A 4 -6.84 0.78 -0.67
N ALA A 5 -5.81 1.61 -0.83
CA ALA A 5 -4.64 1.24 -1.61
C ALA A 5 -3.59 0.67 -0.67
N ILE A 6 -3.08 -0.51 -1.00
CA ILE A 6 -2.02 -1.16 -0.25
C ILE A 6 -0.75 -1.07 -1.10
N LEU A 7 0.23 -0.33 -0.61
CA LEU A 7 1.50 -0.14 -1.32
C LEU A 7 2.48 -1.18 -0.82
N GLY A 8 2.64 -2.23 -1.60
CA GLY A 8 3.49 -3.37 -1.28
C GLY A 8 2.74 -4.67 -1.46
N ALA A 9 3.03 -5.40 -2.54
CA ALA A 9 2.32 -6.64 -2.89
C ALA A 9 3.09 -7.89 -2.43
N GLY A 10 3.78 -7.80 -1.29
CA GLY A 10 4.44 -8.94 -0.67
C GLY A 10 3.44 -9.79 0.12
N SER A 11 3.96 -10.68 0.96
CA SER A 11 3.14 -11.59 1.76
C SER A 11 2.19 -10.84 2.68
N TRP A 12 2.71 -9.86 3.41
CA TRP A 12 1.93 -9.11 4.40
C TRP A 12 0.88 -8.21 3.73
N GLY A 13 1.28 -7.48 2.67
CA GLY A 13 0.34 -6.62 1.94
C GLY A 13 -0.78 -7.42 1.30
N THR A 14 -0.46 -8.56 0.72
CA THR A 14 -1.47 -9.43 0.11
C THR A 14 -2.41 -10.01 1.15
N ALA A 15 -1.89 -10.43 2.31
CA ALA A 15 -2.74 -10.92 3.40
C ALA A 15 -3.69 -9.84 3.92
N LEU A 16 -3.22 -8.60 4.03
CA LEU A 16 -4.06 -7.48 4.44
C LEU A 16 -5.15 -7.18 3.40
N ALA A 17 -4.84 -7.31 2.11
CA ALA A 17 -5.82 -7.16 1.06
C ALA A 17 -6.94 -8.20 1.19
N MET A 18 -6.59 -9.43 1.54
CA MET A 18 -7.57 -10.50 1.78
C MET A 18 -8.52 -10.14 2.92
N VAL A 19 -7.96 -9.65 4.04
CA VAL A 19 -8.78 -9.25 5.19
C VAL A 19 -9.73 -8.12 4.81
N LEU A 20 -9.24 -7.12 4.07
CA LEU A 20 -10.08 -6.00 3.63
C LEU A 20 -11.18 -6.47 2.70
N ALA A 21 -10.89 -7.35 1.76
CA ALA A 21 -11.88 -7.88 0.83
C ALA A 21 -12.95 -8.70 1.57
N GLU A 22 -12.55 -9.50 2.58
CA GLU A 22 -13.50 -10.24 3.41
C GLU A 22 -14.46 -9.32 4.14
N ASN A 23 -14.03 -8.11 4.49
CA ASN A 23 -14.85 -7.11 5.13
C ASN A 23 -15.52 -6.17 4.12
N GLN A 24 -15.55 -6.57 2.86
CA GLN A 24 -16.26 -5.90 1.77
C GLN A 24 -15.72 -4.51 1.44
N HIS A 25 -14.43 -4.28 1.70
CA HIS A 25 -13.74 -3.08 1.24
C HIS A 25 -13.08 -3.33 -0.11
N GLU A 26 -12.92 -2.28 -0.89
CA GLU A 26 -12.17 -2.38 -2.14
C GLU A 26 -10.69 -2.30 -1.83
N ALA A 27 -9.96 -3.40 -2.08
CA ALA A 27 -8.53 -3.46 -1.84
C ALA A 27 -7.78 -3.38 -3.17
N ARG A 28 -6.84 -2.44 -3.27
CA ARG A 28 -5.97 -2.27 -4.43
C ARG A 28 -4.54 -2.54 -4.01
N LEU A 29 -3.90 -3.52 -4.65
CA LEU A 29 -2.51 -3.87 -4.37
C LEU A 29 -1.59 -3.21 -5.39
N TRP A 30 -0.68 -2.37 -4.93
CA TRP A 30 0.31 -1.77 -5.79
C TRP A 30 1.67 -2.45 -5.60
N GLY A 31 2.33 -2.76 -6.70
CA GLY A 31 3.68 -3.29 -6.71
C GLY A 31 4.37 -2.93 -8.02
N ASN A 32 5.67 -3.16 -8.10
CA ASN A 32 6.47 -2.80 -9.27
C ASN A 32 6.90 -3.99 -10.12
N ASN A 33 6.35 -5.18 -9.86
CA ASN A 33 6.66 -6.38 -10.63
C ASN A 33 5.49 -6.70 -11.55
N GLU A 34 5.72 -6.52 -12.85
CA GLU A 34 4.66 -6.69 -13.85
C GLU A 34 4.07 -8.10 -13.87
N ALA A 35 4.92 -9.13 -13.79
CA ALA A 35 4.45 -10.51 -13.80
C ALA A 35 3.58 -10.83 -12.58
N GLN A 36 3.96 -10.31 -11.41
CA GLN A 36 3.18 -10.49 -10.19
C GLN A 36 1.81 -9.83 -10.28
N ILE A 37 1.77 -8.60 -10.75
CA ILE A 37 0.51 -7.86 -10.88
C ILE A 37 -0.41 -8.55 -11.90
N LYS A 38 0.15 -9.05 -12.99
CA LYS A 38 -0.61 -9.80 -13.99
C LYS A 38 -1.19 -11.08 -13.38
N GLU A 39 -0.41 -11.80 -12.59
CA GLU A 39 -0.87 -13.00 -11.90
C GLU A 39 -2.06 -12.69 -10.97
N ILE A 40 -1.95 -11.64 -10.17
CA ILE A 40 -3.02 -11.22 -9.27
C ILE A 40 -4.31 -10.94 -10.04
N ASN A 41 -4.22 -10.22 -11.14
CA ASN A 41 -5.40 -9.80 -11.91
C ASN A 41 -6.00 -10.92 -12.75
N GLU A 42 -5.19 -11.82 -13.30
CA GLU A 42 -5.67 -12.84 -14.22
C GLU A 42 -5.95 -14.18 -13.54
N ARG A 43 -5.15 -14.56 -12.55
CA ARG A 43 -5.25 -15.86 -11.88
C ARG A 43 -5.78 -15.77 -10.46
N HIS A 44 -5.84 -14.57 -9.89
CA HIS A 44 -6.25 -14.35 -8.51
C HIS A 44 -5.38 -15.13 -7.53
N THR A 45 -4.08 -15.17 -7.80
CA THR A 45 -3.07 -15.78 -6.94
C THR A 45 -1.86 -14.87 -6.83
N ASN A 46 -1.03 -15.12 -5.83
CA ASN A 46 0.27 -14.46 -5.66
C ASN A 46 1.22 -15.52 -5.09
N GLU A 47 1.53 -16.50 -5.93
CA GLU A 47 2.18 -17.75 -5.51
C GLU A 47 3.54 -17.57 -4.83
N HIS A 48 4.32 -16.60 -5.29
CA HIS A 48 5.63 -16.37 -4.70
C HIS A 48 5.54 -15.92 -3.23
N PHE A 49 4.51 -15.14 -2.90
CA PHE A 49 4.36 -14.58 -1.55
C PHE A 49 3.31 -15.27 -0.69
N LEU A 50 2.26 -15.82 -1.30
CA LEU A 50 1.22 -16.58 -0.61
C LEU A 50 0.90 -17.86 -1.39
N PRO A 51 1.79 -18.87 -1.30
CA PRO A 51 1.60 -20.11 -2.06
C PRO A 51 0.29 -20.82 -1.72
N GLY A 52 -0.40 -21.29 -2.74
CA GLY A 52 -1.60 -22.11 -2.56
C GLY A 52 -2.85 -21.36 -2.11
N VAL A 53 -2.83 -20.02 -2.15
CA VAL A 53 -3.97 -19.21 -1.71
C VAL A 53 -4.64 -18.56 -2.93
N PHE A 54 -5.96 -18.71 -3.04
CA PHE A 54 -6.75 -17.94 -4.00
C PHE A 54 -7.19 -16.63 -3.37
N LEU A 55 -6.90 -15.54 -4.06
CA LEU A 55 -7.29 -14.22 -3.62
C LEU A 55 -8.74 -13.94 -4.01
N ASP A 56 -9.42 -13.13 -3.21
CA ASP A 56 -10.75 -12.66 -3.58
C ASP A 56 -10.67 -11.97 -4.95
N PRO A 57 -11.54 -12.32 -5.90
CA PRO A 57 -11.50 -11.74 -7.24
C PRO A 57 -11.65 -10.22 -7.30
N SER A 58 -12.18 -9.61 -6.24
CA SER A 58 -12.31 -8.15 -6.16
C SER A 58 -10.98 -7.44 -5.93
N ILE A 59 -9.95 -8.17 -5.47
CA ILE A 59 -8.61 -7.59 -5.26
C ILE A 59 -7.97 -7.35 -6.63
N ARG A 60 -7.56 -6.11 -6.87
CA ARG A 60 -6.90 -5.76 -8.13
C ARG A 60 -5.48 -5.30 -7.86
N GLY A 61 -4.57 -5.73 -8.74
CA GLY A 61 -3.19 -5.30 -8.72
C GLY A 61 -2.98 -4.11 -9.65
N TYR A 62 -2.06 -3.23 -9.26
CA TYR A 62 -1.74 -2.01 -10.00
C TYR A 62 -0.24 -1.84 -10.11
N LEU A 63 0.23 -1.45 -11.27
CA LEU A 63 1.63 -1.03 -11.49
C LEU A 63 1.76 0.48 -11.37
N ASP A 64 0.75 1.22 -11.80
CA ASP A 64 0.75 2.67 -11.77
C ASP A 64 0.26 3.18 -10.42
N LEU A 65 1.14 3.90 -9.71
CA LEU A 65 0.82 4.43 -8.38
C LEU A 65 -0.37 5.40 -8.44
N ALA A 66 -0.43 6.26 -9.45
CA ALA A 66 -1.52 7.22 -9.58
C ALA A 66 -2.88 6.52 -9.67
N GLU A 67 -2.95 5.43 -10.44
CA GLU A 67 -4.20 4.67 -10.55
C GLU A 67 -4.54 3.96 -9.25
N ALA A 68 -3.54 3.42 -8.56
CA ALA A 68 -3.76 2.68 -7.32
C ALA A 68 -4.37 3.57 -6.24
N VAL A 69 -3.95 4.84 -6.17
CA VAL A 69 -4.37 5.74 -5.08
C VAL A 69 -5.49 6.70 -5.46
N LYS A 70 -6.02 6.58 -6.66
CA LYS A 70 -7.06 7.49 -7.13
C LYS A 70 -8.33 7.36 -6.29
N ASP A 71 -8.74 8.44 -5.66
CA ASP A 71 -9.99 8.53 -4.88
C ASP A 71 -10.10 7.49 -3.75
N VAL A 72 -8.97 7.12 -3.15
CA VAL A 72 -8.99 6.18 -2.02
C VAL A 72 -9.26 6.90 -0.70
N ASP A 73 -9.82 6.15 0.24
CA ASP A 73 -10.08 6.62 1.60
C ASP A 73 -8.84 6.45 2.49
N ALA A 74 -8.02 5.46 2.20
CA ALA A 74 -6.81 5.19 2.97
C ALA A 74 -5.71 4.61 2.08
N ILE A 75 -4.47 4.86 2.49
CA ILE A 75 -3.28 4.34 1.82
C ILE A 75 -2.44 3.64 2.89
N LEU A 76 -2.17 2.35 2.67
CA LEU A 76 -1.44 1.52 3.61
C LEU A 76 -0.06 1.20 3.04
N PHE A 77 0.99 1.64 3.74
CA PHE A 77 2.37 1.36 3.37
C PHE A 77 2.82 0.03 3.98
N VAL A 78 3.16 -0.92 3.14
CA VAL A 78 3.68 -2.25 3.54
C VAL A 78 4.94 -2.51 2.71
N LEU A 79 5.87 -1.57 2.76
CA LEU A 79 7.11 -1.59 1.98
C LEU A 79 8.31 -1.74 2.92
N PRO A 80 9.43 -2.27 2.42
CA PRO A 80 10.68 -2.18 3.17
C PRO A 80 11.01 -0.72 3.48
N THR A 81 11.61 -0.48 4.65
CA THR A 81 11.90 0.88 5.12
C THR A 81 12.64 1.72 4.06
N LYS A 82 13.60 1.11 3.36
CA LYS A 82 14.39 1.80 2.34
C LYS A 82 13.56 2.29 1.16
N ALA A 83 12.39 1.73 0.92
CA ALA A 83 11.52 2.12 -0.19
C ALA A 83 10.50 3.20 0.21
N ILE A 84 10.26 3.39 1.50
CA ILE A 84 9.20 4.27 1.99
C ILE A 84 9.39 5.70 1.50
N ARG A 85 10.60 6.26 1.68
CA ARG A 85 10.84 7.67 1.32
C ARG A 85 10.66 7.92 -0.16
N ILE A 86 11.17 7.01 -0.99
CA ILE A 86 11.08 7.14 -2.46
C ILE A 86 9.62 7.13 -2.90
N VAL A 87 8.85 6.17 -2.39
CA VAL A 87 7.44 6.04 -2.75
C VAL A 87 6.61 7.22 -2.20
N ALA A 88 6.91 7.65 -0.97
CA ALA A 88 6.21 8.79 -0.37
C ALA A 88 6.42 10.07 -1.21
N LYS A 89 7.62 10.29 -1.72
CA LYS A 89 7.88 11.44 -2.60
C LYS A 89 7.03 11.39 -3.86
N GLN A 90 6.93 10.21 -4.48
CA GLN A 90 6.10 10.02 -5.67
C GLN A 90 4.62 10.21 -5.35
N LEU A 91 4.21 9.78 -4.16
CA LEU A 91 2.83 9.82 -3.74
C LEU A 91 2.32 11.23 -3.46
N ASN A 92 3.16 12.11 -2.93
CA ASN A 92 2.72 13.40 -2.39
C ASN A 92 1.85 14.20 -3.37
N ASP A 93 2.28 14.30 -4.62
CA ASP A 93 1.55 15.09 -5.64
C ASP A 93 0.27 14.40 -6.12
N LEU A 94 0.09 13.13 -5.78
CA LEU A 94 -1.06 12.34 -6.17
C LEU A 94 -2.18 12.36 -5.13
N LEU A 95 -1.90 12.85 -3.93
CA LEU A 95 -2.86 12.82 -2.82
C LEU A 95 -3.98 13.83 -3.06
N LYS A 96 -5.22 13.34 -2.98
CA LYS A 96 -6.44 14.13 -3.07
C LYS A 96 -7.44 13.60 -2.05
N ASN A 97 -8.36 14.46 -1.62
CA ASN A 97 -9.43 14.07 -0.70
C ASN A 97 -8.93 13.63 0.69
N LYS A 98 -7.71 14.02 1.05
CA LYS A 98 -7.11 13.76 2.36
C LYS A 98 -7.29 12.32 2.85
N PRO A 99 -6.69 11.33 2.17
CA PRO A 99 -6.79 9.96 2.65
C PRO A 99 -6.06 9.79 3.99
N MET A 100 -6.48 8.78 4.74
CA MET A 100 -5.76 8.33 5.91
C MET A 100 -4.47 7.63 5.45
N ILE A 101 -3.36 7.93 6.08
CA ILE A 101 -2.07 7.28 5.81
C ILE A 101 -1.80 6.28 6.93
N ILE A 102 -1.59 5.02 6.57
CA ILE A 102 -1.36 3.95 7.53
C ILE A 102 -0.05 3.26 7.14
N HIS A 103 0.77 2.88 8.12
CA HIS A 103 1.93 2.07 7.82
C HIS A 103 1.98 0.84 8.73
N ALA A 104 2.38 -0.28 8.16
CA ALA A 104 2.53 -1.55 8.86
C ALA A 104 3.99 -1.99 8.92
N SER A 105 4.89 -1.22 8.31
CA SER A 105 6.32 -1.51 8.29
C SER A 105 6.97 -1.09 9.60
N LYS A 106 8.03 -1.80 9.99
CA LYS A 106 8.78 -1.50 11.21
C LYS A 106 10.23 -1.20 10.87
N GLY A 107 10.91 -0.54 11.79
CA GLY A 107 12.32 -0.26 11.67
C GLY A 107 12.63 1.22 11.55
N LEU A 108 13.90 1.50 11.35
CA LEU A 108 14.42 2.85 11.21
C LEU A 108 15.09 2.99 9.85
N GLU A 109 15.04 4.19 9.29
CA GLU A 109 15.78 4.50 8.08
C GLU A 109 17.28 4.47 8.40
N GLN A 110 18.08 3.81 7.54
CA GLN A 110 19.53 3.87 7.67
C GLN A 110 19.98 5.32 7.48
N GLU A 111 21.13 5.67 7.99
CA GLU A 111 21.71 7.02 7.95
C GLU A 111 21.00 8.05 8.83
N THR A 112 19.68 8.20 8.70
CA THR A 112 18.94 9.22 9.50
C THR A 112 18.42 8.67 10.80
N TYR A 113 18.23 7.34 10.92
CA TYR A 113 17.61 6.66 12.05
C TYR A 113 16.19 7.13 12.35
N LYS A 114 15.49 7.64 11.35
CA LYS A 114 14.13 8.12 11.52
C LYS A 114 13.14 6.98 11.48
N ARG A 115 12.07 7.10 12.24
CA ARG A 115 10.94 6.17 12.21
C ARG A 115 10.13 6.40 10.93
N ILE A 116 9.35 5.41 10.53
CA ILE A 116 8.56 5.48 9.31
C ILE A 116 7.57 6.65 9.35
N SER A 117 6.90 6.88 10.48
CA SER A 117 5.99 8.02 10.61
C SER A 117 6.70 9.35 10.39
N GLU A 118 7.95 9.47 10.83
CA GLU A 118 8.75 10.67 10.62
C GLU A 118 9.13 10.87 9.14
N ILE A 119 9.48 9.77 8.45
CA ILE A 119 9.78 9.80 7.02
C ILE A 119 8.55 10.27 6.24
N LEU A 120 7.39 9.70 6.56
CA LEU A 120 6.13 10.05 5.89
C LEU A 120 5.78 11.53 6.13
N ALA A 121 5.94 12.00 7.36
CA ALA A 121 5.67 13.40 7.69
C ALA A 121 6.61 14.36 6.97
N GLU A 122 7.84 13.94 6.68
CA GLU A 122 8.80 14.77 5.94
C GLU A 122 8.44 14.86 4.45
N GLU A 123 8.00 13.75 3.86
CA GLU A 123 7.79 13.68 2.42
C GLU A 123 6.38 14.05 1.97
N LEU A 124 5.39 13.94 2.86
CA LEU A 124 4.00 14.25 2.53
C LEU A 124 3.59 15.59 3.12
N ASP A 125 2.95 16.43 2.30
CA ASP A 125 2.43 17.72 2.76
C ASP A 125 1.30 17.49 3.76
N ARG A 126 1.36 18.14 4.92
CA ARG A 126 0.41 17.91 6.02
C ARG A 126 -1.04 18.17 5.64
N ASP A 127 -1.29 19.08 4.73
CA ASP A 127 -2.64 19.42 4.28
C ASP A 127 -3.21 18.45 3.24
N ARG A 128 -2.43 17.43 2.82
CA ARG A 128 -2.85 16.48 1.80
C ARG A 128 -3.33 15.14 2.35
N TYR A 129 -3.23 14.92 3.65
CA TYR A 129 -3.70 13.67 4.27
C TYR A 129 -4.38 13.97 5.61
N GLU A 130 -5.22 13.04 6.05
CA GLU A 130 -5.96 13.22 7.30
C GLU A 130 -5.07 13.02 8.52
N ASP A 131 -4.41 11.89 8.61
CA ASP A 131 -3.52 11.57 9.73
C ASP A 131 -2.58 10.43 9.32
N ILE A 132 -1.55 10.17 10.12
CA ILE A 132 -0.64 9.04 9.95
C ILE A 132 -0.83 8.11 11.14
N VAL A 133 -1.17 6.84 10.86
CA VAL A 133 -1.47 5.84 11.87
C VAL A 133 -0.55 4.64 11.68
N VAL A 134 -0.08 4.08 12.79
CA VAL A 134 0.72 2.86 12.76
C VAL A 134 -0.19 1.65 13.02
N LEU A 135 -0.06 0.63 12.19
CA LEU A 135 -0.73 -0.64 12.37
C LEU A 135 0.25 -1.62 13.01
N SER A 136 -0.04 -2.04 14.18
CA SER A 136 0.84 -2.95 14.95
C SER A 136 0.24 -4.34 15.11
#